data_122c998e20abed557ba742a55faff48b
#
_entry.id   122c998e20abed557ba742a55faff48b
#
_cell.length_a   1.000
_cell.length_b   1.000
_cell.length_c   1.000
_cell.angle_alpha   90.00
_cell.angle_beta   90.00
_cell.angle_gamma   90.00
#
_symmetry.space_group_name_H-M   'P 1'
#
loop_
_entity.id
_entity.type
_entity.pdbx_description
1 polymer ?
#
loop_
_entity_poly.entity_id
_entity_poly.type
_entity_poly.pdbx_seq_one_letter_code
_entity_poly.pdbx_strand_id
1 'polypeptide(L)' 'FHKKYGNGVIINAESDTAEVKFQKFGIKKVYIKYLLAKL' A
#
# COMPACT_ATOMS: atom_id res chain seq x y z
N PHE A 1 -5.16 2.39 0.12
CA PHE A 1 -5.68 1.89 1.40
C PHE A 1 -5.44 0.40 1.50
N HIS A 2 -4.94 -0.03 2.61
CA HIS A 2 -4.72 -1.45 2.90
C HIS A 2 -5.58 -1.86 4.07
N LYS A 3 -6.26 -2.98 3.93
CA LYS A 3 -7.23 -3.41 4.93
C LYS A 3 -6.59 -3.63 6.30
N LYS A 4 -5.36 -4.12 6.32
CA LYS A 4 -4.65 -4.40 7.56
C LYS A 4 -3.89 -3.17 8.08
N TYR A 5 -3.27 -2.41 7.18
CA TYR A 5 -2.36 -1.34 7.57
C TYR A 5 -2.98 0.04 7.49
N GLY A 6 -4.14 0.17 6.87
CA GLY A 6 -4.84 1.45 6.79
C GLY A 6 -4.38 2.32 5.63
N ASN A 7 -4.43 3.62 5.83
CA ASN A 7 -4.10 4.57 4.78
C ASN A 7 -2.60 4.71 4.60
N GLY A 8 -2.20 4.94 3.35
CA GLY A 8 -0.81 5.14 3.03
C GLY A 8 -0.64 5.77 1.67
N VAL A 9 0.60 6.05 1.32
CA VAL A 9 0.95 6.66 0.04
C VAL A 9 1.86 5.70 -0.72
N ILE A 10 1.52 5.42 -1.97
CA ILE A 10 2.35 4.58 -2.82
C ILE A 10 3.58 5.38 -3.23
N ILE A 11 4.76 4.86 -2.88
CA ILE A 11 6.02 5.52 -3.21
C ILE A 11 6.75 4.82 -4.34
N ASN A 12 6.43 3.56 -4.59
CA ASN A 12 7.02 2.82 -5.71
C ASN A 12 6.10 1.66 -6.04
N ALA A 13 5.98 1.33 -7.31
CA ALA A 13 5.11 0.24 -7.75
C ALA A 13 5.84 -0.63 -8.76
N GLU A 14 5.68 -1.93 -8.62
CA GLU A 14 6.16 -2.93 -9.57
C GLU A 14 4.96 -3.67 -10.14
N SER A 15 5.22 -4.72 -10.92
CA SER A 15 4.10 -5.36 -11.63
C SER A 15 3.02 -5.90 -10.68
N ASP A 16 3.44 -6.54 -9.58
CA ASP A 16 2.48 -7.16 -8.65
C ASP A 16 2.46 -6.51 -7.29
N THR A 17 3.49 -5.74 -6.96
CA THR A 17 3.67 -5.23 -5.60
C THR A 17 3.89 -3.73 -5.63
N ALA A 18 3.66 -3.11 -4.50
CA ALA A 18 3.92 -1.69 -4.31
C ALA A 18 4.52 -1.47 -2.95
N GLU A 19 5.44 -0.51 -2.91
CA GLU A 19 5.95 -0.02 -1.63
C GLU A 19 5.09 1.15 -1.21
N VAL A 20 4.52 1.03 -0.03
CA VAL A 20 3.56 2.01 0.48
C VAL A 20 4.04 2.51 1.83
N LYS A 21 4.05 3.81 1.97
CA LYS A 21 4.35 4.42 3.27
C LYS A 21 3.03 4.60 4.02
N PHE A 22 2.82 3.73 5.00
CA PHE A 22 1.62 3.77 5.82
C PHE A 22 1.82 4.72 6.99
N GLN A 23 0.74 5.39 7.38
CA GLN A 23 0.83 6.39 8.44
C GLN A 23 1.29 5.81 9.76
N LYS A 24 0.83 4.60 10.07
CA LYS A 24 1.13 3.99 11.37
C LYS A 24 2.27 3.00 11.32
N PHE A 25 2.48 2.35 10.19
CA PHE A 25 3.41 1.23 10.11
C PHE A 25 4.67 1.54 9.31
N GLY A 26 4.77 2.73 8.73
CA GLY A 26 5.92 3.07 7.93
C GLY A 26 5.88 2.40 6.56
N ILE A 27 7.04 2.19 5.97
CA ILE A 27 7.12 1.68 4.61
C ILE A 27 6.99 0.17 4.62
N LYS A 28 6.04 -0.34 3.84
CA LYS A 28 5.80 -1.76 3.68
C LYS A 28 5.65 -2.09 2.21
N LYS A 29 6.12 -3.28 1.81
CA LYS A 29 5.92 -3.79 0.47
C LYS A 29 4.75 -4.76 0.50
N VAL A 30 3.72 -4.45 -0.28
CA VAL A 30 2.48 -5.22 -0.28
C VAL A 30 2.10 -5.58 -1.70
N TYR A 31 1.29 -6.63 -1.85
CA TYR A 31 0.71 -6.95 -3.15
C TYR A 31 -0.36 -5.94 -3.51
N ILE A 32 -0.34 -5.49 -4.77
CA ILE A 32 -1.29 -4.48 -5.22
C ILE A 32 -2.73 -4.96 -5.07
N LYS A 33 -2.96 -6.26 -5.24
CA LYS A 33 -4.30 -6.81 -5.13
C LYS A 33 -4.92 -6.65 -3.74
N TYR A 34 -4.09 -6.40 -2.73
CA TYR A 34 -4.60 -6.16 -1.38
C TYR A 34 -4.83 -4.69 -1.08
N LEU A 35 -4.50 -3.82 -2.02
CA LEU A 35 -4.77 -2.41 -1.87
C LEU A 35 -6.15 -2.10 -2.41
N LEU A 36 -6.92 -1.35 -1.65
CA LEU A 36 -8.26 -0.96 -2.05
C LEU A 36 -8.20 0.44 -2.65
N ALA A 37 -8.63 0.56 -3.88
CA ALA A 37 -8.70 1.86 -4.55
C ALA A 37 -10.04 2.51 -4.24
N LYS A 38 -9.99 3.80 -3.96
CA LYS A 38 -11.20 4.59 -3.80
C LYS A 38 -11.48 5.28 -5.10
N LEU A 39 -12.65 5.04 -5.62
CA LEU A 39 -13.09 5.68 -6.86
C LEU A 39 -14.05 6.80 -6.56
#